data_4416a55878037f181cfc10c24e658274
#
_entry.id   4416a55878037f181cfc10c24e658274
#
_cell.length_a   1.000
_cell.length_b   1.000
_cell.length_c   1.000
_cell.angle_alpha   90.00
_cell.angle_beta   90.00
_cell.angle_gamma   90.00
#
_symmetry.space_group_name_H-M   'P 1'
#
loop_
_entity.id
_entity.type
_entity.pdbx_description
1 polymer ?
#
loop_
_entity_poly.entity_id
_entity_poly.type
_entity_poly.pdbx_seq_one_letter_code
_entity_poly.pdbx_strand_id
1 'polypeptide(L)'
;MGSQRLGSKGIEARDITFSWPDGTPVLGGVNVAFEPGDRVGIVGPNGAGKSTLLDLIAGRLTPTGGEVECGTTVKIGYYDQLGRGLDLTQRVREAVAGNKGEPSLADVILMKKFWFDGDAQFAPIGTLSGGERRRLQLLLTLTEQPNVLLLDEPTNDLDLDTLRALEDFLDDWPGIVVTVSHDRSFLDRVTDELLALDGRGGAQWIRGGVATWLAAHQATANVPQQAGKSSGQGKAPSAPPVISRAPVAKPASNRTPSTVRRQLGQAERDLATATARRDVVLAELHDALDHRE
;
A
#
# COMPACT_ATOMS: atom_id res chain seq x y z
N MET A 1 -0.04 17.20 5.24
CA MET A 1 -1.03 16.41 5.99
C MET A 1 -0.32 15.71 7.14
N GLY A 2 -0.78 15.90 8.38
CA GLY A 2 -0.10 15.32 9.55
C GLY A 2 -0.48 13.88 9.76
N SER A 3 0.19 12.93 9.09
CA SER A 3 0.18 11.55 9.54
C SER A 3 0.87 11.49 10.90
N GLN A 4 0.31 10.75 11.85
CA GLN A 4 1.04 10.46 13.09
C GLN A 4 2.37 9.83 12.69
N ARG A 5 3.48 10.37 13.21
CA ARG A 5 4.82 9.84 12.92
C ARG A 5 4.87 8.39 13.35
N LEU A 6 5.20 7.50 12.42
CA LEU A 6 5.65 6.15 12.76
C LEU A 6 6.89 6.27 13.66
N GLY A 7 6.88 5.52 14.77
CA GLY A 7 8.10 5.29 15.55
C GLY A 7 9.15 4.55 14.72
N SER A 8 10.25 4.20 15.33
CA SER A 8 11.34 3.45 14.66
C SER A 8 10.95 2.00 14.29
N LYS A 9 9.87 1.45 14.85
CA LYS A 9 9.39 0.08 14.62
C LYS A 9 8.08 0.12 13.83
N GLY A 10 8.07 -0.54 12.67
CA GLY A 10 6.88 -0.75 11.84
C GLY A 10 6.14 -2.03 12.23
N ILE A 11 6.00 -2.96 11.30
CA ILE A 11 5.35 -4.26 11.51
C ILE A 11 6.36 -5.37 11.21
N GLU A 12 6.46 -6.34 12.08
CA GLU A 12 7.34 -7.50 11.92
C GLU A 12 6.53 -8.78 12.12
N ALA A 13 6.56 -9.66 11.12
CA ALA A 13 5.94 -10.99 11.16
C ALA A 13 7.06 -12.04 11.12
N ARG A 14 7.13 -12.89 12.16
CA ARG A 14 8.16 -13.90 12.34
C ARG A 14 7.57 -15.28 12.29
N ASP A 15 8.11 -16.10 11.39
CA ASP A 15 7.79 -17.51 11.23
C ASP A 15 6.27 -17.81 11.12
N ILE A 16 5.57 -16.91 10.41
CA ILE A 16 4.12 -16.98 10.29
C ILE A 16 3.69 -18.22 9.54
N THR A 17 2.92 -19.06 10.22
CA THR A 17 2.18 -20.17 9.64
C THR A 17 0.69 -19.93 9.77
N PHE A 18 -0.07 -20.30 8.75
CA PHE A 18 -1.52 -20.21 8.80
C PHE A 18 -2.16 -21.34 8.00
N SER A 19 -3.16 -21.95 8.61
CA SER A 19 -4.06 -22.93 7.98
C SER A 19 -5.50 -22.57 8.30
N TRP A 20 -6.41 -22.78 7.36
CA TRP A 20 -7.84 -22.60 7.61
C TRP A 20 -8.35 -23.66 8.60
N PRO A 21 -9.53 -23.47 9.22
CA PRO A 21 -10.11 -24.43 10.17
C PRO A 21 -10.35 -25.84 9.60
N ASP A 22 -10.48 -25.96 8.28
CA ASP A 22 -10.58 -27.23 7.56
C ASP A 22 -9.24 -27.96 7.38
N GLY A 23 -8.14 -27.37 7.89
CA GLY A 23 -6.78 -27.91 7.79
C GLY A 23 -6.03 -27.52 6.53
N THR A 24 -6.64 -26.73 5.62
CA THR A 24 -5.98 -26.30 4.38
C THR A 24 -4.82 -25.34 4.71
N PRO A 25 -3.55 -25.70 4.43
CA PRO A 25 -2.41 -24.84 4.69
C PRO A 25 -2.36 -23.70 3.66
N VAL A 26 -2.00 -22.49 4.12
CA VAL A 26 -1.90 -21.27 3.29
C VAL A 26 -0.51 -20.66 3.35
N LEU A 27 0.04 -20.48 4.57
CA LEU A 27 1.37 -19.91 4.78
C LEU A 27 2.19 -20.84 5.69
N GLY A 28 3.48 -20.97 5.38
CA GLY A 28 4.38 -21.91 6.05
C GLY A 28 5.73 -21.29 6.39
N GLY A 29 5.81 -20.57 7.52
CA GLY A 29 7.06 -19.98 8.01
C GLY A 29 7.47 -18.70 7.30
N VAL A 30 6.51 -17.81 7.01
CA VAL A 30 6.76 -16.53 6.35
C VAL A 30 7.38 -15.55 7.33
N ASN A 31 8.50 -14.95 6.91
CA ASN A 31 9.20 -13.90 7.65
C ASN A 31 9.21 -12.60 6.83
N VAL A 32 8.57 -11.56 7.33
CA VAL A 32 8.51 -10.25 6.68
C VAL A 32 8.60 -9.12 7.72
N ALA A 33 9.24 -8.04 7.34
CA ALA A 33 9.32 -6.83 8.14
C ALA A 33 9.05 -5.62 7.24
N PHE A 34 8.20 -4.71 7.72
CA PHE A 34 7.87 -3.46 7.07
C PHE A 34 8.35 -2.30 7.94
N GLU A 35 9.22 -1.49 7.39
CA GLU A 35 9.79 -0.32 8.05
C GLU A 35 9.12 0.98 7.58
N PRO A 36 9.18 2.06 8.37
CA PRO A 36 8.63 3.35 7.97
C PRO A 36 9.13 3.80 6.59
N GLY A 37 8.16 4.11 5.70
CA GLY A 37 8.43 4.50 4.32
C GLY A 37 8.54 3.35 3.32
N ASP A 38 8.43 2.09 3.76
CA ASP A 38 8.42 0.95 2.83
C ASP A 38 7.15 0.96 1.97
N ARG A 39 7.34 0.61 0.69
CA ARG A 39 6.29 0.48 -0.32
C ARG A 39 6.40 -0.88 -0.97
N VAL A 40 5.56 -1.79 -0.55
CA VAL A 40 5.66 -3.22 -0.88
C VAL A 40 4.43 -3.70 -1.64
N GLY A 41 4.65 -4.29 -2.81
CA GLY A 41 3.63 -5.01 -3.55
C GLY A 41 3.68 -6.50 -3.20
N ILE A 42 2.53 -7.11 -2.92
CA ILE A 42 2.43 -8.56 -2.74
C ILE A 42 1.89 -9.16 -4.02
N VAL A 43 2.66 -10.09 -4.60
CA VAL A 43 2.33 -10.76 -5.87
C VAL A 43 2.34 -12.29 -5.69
N GLY A 44 1.68 -12.99 -6.61
CA GLY A 44 1.62 -14.44 -6.58
C GLY A 44 0.32 -14.98 -7.20
N PRO A 45 0.19 -16.29 -7.43
CA PRO A 45 -0.99 -16.88 -8.01
C PRO A 45 -2.25 -16.68 -7.16
N ASN A 46 -3.41 -16.87 -7.76
CA ASN A 46 -4.67 -16.86 -7.00
C ASN A 46 -4.65 -18.01 -5.97
N GLY A 47 -5.12 -17.71 -4.76
CA GLY A 47 -5.08 -18.65 -3.64
C GLY A 47 -3.72 -18.79 -2.94
N ALA A 48 -2.69 -18.01 -3.33
CA ALA A 48 -1.38 -18.05 -2.69
C ALA A 48 -1.33 -17.48 -1.26
N GLY A 49 -2.45 -16.94 -0.75
CA GLY A 49 -2.51 -16.38 0.61
C GLY A 49 -2.23 -14.89 0.70
N LYS A 50 -2.31 -14.14 -0.41
CA LYS A 50 -2.02 -12.70 -0.43
C LYS A 50 -2.90 -11.91 0.54
N SER A 51 -4.23 -12.01 0.39
CA SER A 51 -5.20 -11.36 1.29
C SER A 51 -5.10 -11.92 2.71
N THR A 52 -4.85 -13.22 2.86
CA THR A 52 -4.63 -13.86 4.16
C THR A 52 -3.42 -13.26 4.88
N LEU A 53 -2.32 -13.00 4.17
CA LEU A 53 -1.15 -12.34 4.75
C LEU A 53 -1.49 -10.90 5.18
N LEU A 54 -2.23 -10.15 4.37
CA LEU A 54 -2.71 -8.81 4.76
C LEU A 54 -3.60 -8.85 6.01
N ASP A 55 -4.51 -9.82 6.11
CA ASP A 55 -5.41 -9.98 7.26
C ASP A 55 -4.64 -10.36 8.54
N LEU A 56 -3.60 -11.18 8.42
CA LEU A 56 -2.71 -11.51 9.55
C LEU A 56 -1.92 -10.28 10.01
N ILE A 57 -1.37 -9.50 9.07
CA ILE A 57 -0.67 -8.24 9.35
C ILE A 57 -1.60 -7.23 10.01
N ALA A 58 -2.87 -7.17 9.55
CA ALA A 58 -3.89 -6.29 10.10
C ALA A 58 -4.42 -6.72 11.47
N GLY A 59 -4.05 -7.92 11.94
CA GLY A 59 -4.59 -8.52 13.17
C GLY A 59 -6.06 -8.96 13.06
N ARG A 60 -6.58 -9.11 11.83
CA ARG A 60 -7.93 -9.64 11.57
C ARG A 60 -7.98 -11.16 11.68
N LEU A 61 -6.87 -11.82 11.38
CA LEU A 61 -6.65 -13.24 11.58
C LEU A 61 -5.53 -13.47 12.60
N THR A 62 -5.63 -14.56 13.34
CA THR A 62 -4.56 -15.01 14.24
C THR A 62 -3.75 -16.10 13.54
N PRO A 63 -2.42 -16.00 13.47
CA PRO A 63 -1.60 -17.04 12.87
C PRO A 63 -1.72 -18.34 13.66
N THR A 64 -1.61 -19.49 12.99
CA THR A 64 -1.56 -20.82 13.64
C THR A 64 -0.20 -21.10 14.27
N GLY A 65 0.84 -20.40 13.84
CA GLY A 65 2.18 -20.42 14.42
C GLY A 65 2.94 -19.16 14.05
N GLY A 66 3.98 -18.82 14.80
CA GLY A 66 4.71 -17.58 14.69
C GLY A 66 3.98 -16.41 15.35
N GLU A 67 4.46 -15.21 15.12
CA GLU A 67 3.91 -13.98 15.73
C GLU A 67 3.99 -12.77 14.81
N VAL A 68 3.03 -11.85 14.96
CA VAL A 68 3.04 -10.53 14.30
C VAL A 68 3.18 -9.47 15.38
N GLU A 69 4.26 -8.71 15.32
CA GLU A 69 4.51 -7.58 16.21
C GLU A 69 4.28 -6.27 15.48
N CYS A 70 3.42 -5.42 16.02
CA CYS A 70 3.19 -4.05 15.55
C CYS A 70 3.87 -3.05 16.47
N GLY A 71 4.52 -2.04 15.92
CA GLY A 71 5.01 -0.91 16.69
C GLY A 71 3.88 -0.19 17.42
N THR A 72 4.16 0.35 18.61
CA THR A 72 3.14 0.98 19.48
C THR A 72 2.42 2.18 18.85
N THR A 73 3.03 2.80 17.85
CA THR A 73 2.47 3.95 17.12
C THR A 73 1.80 3.55 15.81
N VAL A 74 1.79 2.26 15.47
CA VAL A 74 1.19 1.75 14.23
C VAL A 74 -0.32 1.95 14.27
N LYS A 75 -0.85 2.61 13.22
CA LYS A 75 -2.27 2.77 12.95
C LYS A 75 -2.55 2.30 11.55
N ILE A 76 -3.20 1.15 11.44
CA ILE A 76 -3.46 0.49 10.16
C ILE A 76 -4.77 1.03 9.56
N GLY A 77 -4.70 1.50 8.32
CA GLY A 77 -5.85 1.67 7.43
C GLY A 77 -5.91 0.49 6.49
N TYR A 78 -7.03 -0.19 6.42
CA TYR A 78 -7.22 -1.35 5.56
C TYR A 78 -8.34 -1.09 4.56
N TYR A 79 -8.01 -1.17 3.29
CA TYR A 79 -8.96 -1.14 2.19
C TYR A 79 -9.05 -2.54 1.57
N ASP A 80 -10.22 -3.16 1.63
CA ASP A 80 -10.51 -4.49 1.09
C ASP A 80 -11.72 -4.49 0.13
N GLN A 81 -11.85 -5.57 -0.63
CA GLN A 81 -12.96 -5.75 -1.58
C GLN A 81 -14.33 -5.84 -0.91
N LEU A 82 -14.41 -6.36 0.32
CA LEU A 82 -15.68 -6.53 1.02
C LEU A 82 -16.21 -5.19 1.53
N GLY A 83 -15.30 -4.24 1.76
CA GLY A 83 -15.59 -2.91 2.26
C GLY A 83 -16.13 -2.91 3.70
N ARG A 84 -16.12 -1.74 4.33
CA ARG A 84 -16.82 -1.55 5.60
C ARG A 84 -18.31 -1.44 5.35
N GLY A 85 -19.11 -1.97 6.23
CA GLY A 85 -20.54 -1.72 6.22
C GLY A 85 -20.81 -0.22 6.30
N LEU A 86 -21.23 0.38 5.19
CA LEU A 86 -21.62 1.79 5.16
C LEU A 86 -23.06 1.91 5.67
N ASP A 87 -23.31 2.86 6.55
CA ASP A 87 -24.67 3.24 6.92
C ASP A 87 -25.29 4.03 5.75
N LEU A 88 -26.17 3.37 5.02
CA LEU A 88 -26.78 3.93 3.81
C LEU A 88 -27.68 5.14 4.10
N THR A 89 -28.06 5.37 5.35
CA THR A 89 -28.92 6.49 5.76
C THR A 89 -28.11 7.76 6.04
N GLN A 90 -26.83 7.63 6.37
CA GLN A 90 -25.93 8.75 6.60
C GLN A 90 -25.61 9.51 5.32
N ARG A 91 -25.25 10.78 5.45
CA ARG A 91 -24.68 11.58 4.37
C ARG A 91 -23.16 11.37 4.31
N VAL A 92 -22.58 11.52 3.14
CA VAL A 92 -21.12 11.41 2.93
C VAL A 92 -20.35 12.27 3.95
N ARG A 93 -20.75 13.54 4.11
CA ARG A 93 -20.12 14.48 5.06
C ARG A 93 -20.16 13.97 6.50
N GLU A 94 -21.28 13.40 6.92
CA GLU A 94 -21.45 12.86 8.27
C GLU A 94 -20.57 11.63 8.49
N ALA A 95 -20.50 10.73 7.51
CA ALA A 95 -19.62 9.57 7.57
C ALA A 95 -18.15 9.96 7.66
N VAL A 96 -17.73 10.97 6.90
CA VAL A 96 -16.35 11.51 6.94
C VAL A 96 -16.05 12.21 8.26
N ALA A 97 -17.01 12.95 8.81
CA ALA A 97 -16.86 13.60 10.13
C ALA A 97 -16.74 12.56 11.26
N GLY A 98 -17.46 11.44 11.13
CA GLY A 98 -17.53 10.43 12.19
C GLY A 98 -17.89 11.04 13.53
N ASN A 99 -17.18 10.69 14.60
CA ASN A 99 -17.42 11.20 15.94
C ASN A 99 -16.93 12.65 16.18
N LYS A 100 -16.33 13.31 15.18
CA LYS A 100 -15.80 14.67 15.30
C LYS A 100 -16.90 15.76 15.19
N GLY A 101 -18.11 15.37 14.76
CA GLY A 101 -19.23 16.27 14.49
C GLY A 101 -19.14 16.97 13.13
N GLU A 102 -18.00 17.57 12.80
CA GLU A 102 -17.74 18.21 11.51
C GLU A 102 -16.41 17.72 10.90
N PRO A 103 -16.31 17.62 9.55
CA PRO A 103 -15.05 17.31 8.89
C PRO A 103 -13.98 18.37 9.15
N SER A 104 -12.75 17.92 9.43
CA SER A 104 -11.61 18.83 9.51
C SER A 104 -11.26 19.42 8.13
N LEU A 105 -10.43 20.47 8.10
CA LEU A 105 -9.93 21.02 6.83
C LEU A 105 -9.22 19.94 5.97
N ALA A 106 -8.47 19.05 6.60
CA ALA A 106 -7.81 17.94 5.91
C ALA A 106 -8.83 16.96 5.30
N ASP A 107 -9.90 16.65 6.03
CA ASP A 107 -10.98 15.79 5.54
C ASP A 107 -11.69 16.44 4.33
N VAL A 108 -11.94 17.76 4.38
CA VAL A 108 -12.56 18.52 3.26
C VAL A 108 -11.66 18.50 2.02
N ILE A 109 -10.34 18.64 2.18
CA ILE A 109 -9.37 18.55 1.08
C ILE A 109 -9.39 17.14 0.46
N LEU A 110 -9.42 16.11 1.29
CA LEU A 110 -9.55 14.73 0.82
C LEU A 110 -10.88 14.48 0.13
N MET A 111 -12.00 14.94 0.70
CA MET A 111 -13.32 14.83 0.06
C MET A 111 -13.29 15.42 -1.35
N LYS A 112 -12.71 16.62 -1.51
CA LYS A 112 -12.56 17.27 -2.82
C LYS A 112 -11.67 16.45 -3.76
N LYS A 113 -10.56 15.91 -3.28
CA LYS A 113 -9.64 15.06 -4.06
C LYS A 113 -10.32 13.79 -4.57
N PHE A 114 -11.31 13.28 -3.84
CA PHE A 114 -12.09 12.10 -4.19
C PHE A 114 -13.51 12.43 -4.71
N TRP A 115 -13.70 13.66 -5.25
CA TRP A 115 -14.96 14.13 -5.90
C TRP A 115 -16.20 14.05 -5.00
N PHE A 116 -16.05 14.25 -3.70
CA PHE A 116 -17.14 14.45 -2.75
C PHE A 116 -17.17 15.92 -2.28
N ASP A 117 -17.17 16.86 -3.24
CA ASP A 117 -17.32 18.29 -2.99
C ASP A 117 -18.70 18.81 -3.42
N GLY A 118 -18.96 20.09 -3.16
CA GLY A 118 -20.24 20.71 -3.48
C GLY A 118 -21.42 19.91 -2.88
N ASP A 119 -22.40 19.58 -3.72
CA ASP A 119 -23.62 18.88 -3.32
C ASP A 119 -23.36 17.39 -3.02
N ALA A 120 -22.32 16.78 -3.61
CA ALA A 120 -22.01 15.38 -3.43
C ALA A 120 -21.71 15.02 -1.96
N GLN A 121 -21.14 15.95 -1.18
CA GLN A 121 -20.87 15.74 0.25
C GLN A 121 -22.15 15.57 1.10
N PHE A 122 -23.26 16.12 0.63
CA PHE A 122 -24.55 16.07 1.34
C PHE A 122 -25.44 14.93 0.86
N ALA A 123 -25.03 14.18 -0.18
CA ALA A 123 -25.78 13.06 -0.70
C ALA A 123 -25.87 11.93 0.34
N PRO A 124 -27.03 11.29 0.52
CA PRO A 124 -27.15 10.07 1.29
C PRO A 124 -26.31 8.95 0.65
N ILE A 125 -25.57 8.19 1.45
CA ILE A 125 -24.70 7.11 0.98
C ILE A 125 -25.49 6.05 0.19
N GLY A 126 -26.75 5.82 0.55
CA GLY A 126 -27.64 4.91 -0.15
C GLY A 126 -27.91 5.28 -1.62
N THR A 127 -27.78 6.56 -1.99
CA THR A 127 -28.00 7.06 -3.36
C THR A 127 -26.76 6.94 -4.25
N LEU A 128 -25.58 6.67 -3.67
CA LEU A 128 -24.34 6.53 -4.40
C LEU A 128 -24.34 5.26 -5.26
N SER A 129 -23.73 5.32 -6.42
CA SER A 129 -23.40 4.16 -7.25
C SER A 129 -22.42 3.22 -6.55
N GLY A 130 -22.24 2.01 -7.06
CA GLY A 130 -21.26 1.05 -6.53
C GLY A 130 -19.84 1.61 -6.52
N GLY A 131 -19.40 2.24 -7.61
CA GLY A 131 -18.08 2.88 -7.71
C GLY A 131 -17.89 4.04 -6.73
N GLU A 132 -18.91 4.91 -6.59
CA GLU A 132 -18.86 6.01 -5.62
C GLU A 132 -18.81 5.49 -4.18
N ARG A 133 -19.49 4.40 -3.85
CA ARG A 133 -19.36 3.77 -2.51
C ARG A 133 -17.97 3.23 -2.28
N ARG A 134 -17.33 2.59 -3.27
CA ARG A 134 -15.94 2.13 -3.19
C ARG A 134 -14.97 3.29 -2.97
N ARG A 135 -15.15 4.37 -3.72
CA ARG A 135 -14.39 5.61 -3.57
C ARG A 135 -14.58 6.22 -2.18
N LEU A 136 -15.83 6.23 -1.65
CA LEU A 136 -16.10 6.68 -0.30
C LEU A 136 -15.41 5.79 0.76
N GLN A 137 -15.41 4.47 0.60
CA GLN A 137 -14.72 3.56 1.51
C GLN A 137 -13.22 3.84 1.57
N LEU A 138 -12.59 4.08 0.41
CA LEU A 138 -11.19 4.49 0.36
C LEU A 138 -10.98 5.82 1.08
N LEU A 139 -11.81 6.82 0.80
CA LEU A 139 -11.76 8.12 1.46
C LEU A 139 -11.87 7.98 2.99
N LEU A 140 -12.82 7.18 3.49
CA LEU A 140 -13.00 6.94 4.94
C LEU A 140 -11.76 6.28 5.55
N THR A 141 -11.13 5.36 4.85
CA THR A 141 -9.87 4.75 5.30
C THR A 141 -8.76 5.79 5.46
N LEU A 142 -8.67 6.74 4.53
CA LEU A 142 -7.64 7.79 4.56
C LEU A 142 -7.92 8.88 5.61
N THR A 143 -9.20 9.22 5.87
CA THR A 143 -9.58 10.23 6.88
C THR A 143 -9.31 9.79 8.30
N GLU A 144 -9.12 8.50 8.54
CA GLU A 144 -8.64 7.98 9.82
C GLU A 144 -7.17 8.31 10.10
N GLN A 145 -6.46 8.88 9.13
CA GLN A 145 -5.04 9.23 9.23
C GLN A 145 -4.16 8.05 9.64
N PRO A 146 -4.22 6.92 8.90
CA PRO A 146 -3.35 5.79 9.17
C PRO A 146 -1.88 6.18 8.90
N ASN A 147 -0.95 5.39 9.46
CA ASN A 147 0.46 5.46 9.11
C ASN A 147 0.98 4.15 8.50
N VAL A 148 0.12 3.14 8.43
CA VAL A 148 0.26 1.92 7.62
C VAL A 148 -1.00 1.77 6.78
N LEU A 149 -0.85 1.60 5.48
CA LEU A 149 -1.96 1.42 4.55
C LEU A 149 -1.85 0.05 3.88
N LEU A 150 -2.84 -0.78 4.13
CA LEU A 150 -2.99 -2.09 3.50
C LEU A 150 -4.08 -1.99 2.44
N LEU A 151 -3.73 -2.30 1.18
CA LEU A 151 -4.63 -2.21 0.03
C LEU A 151 -4.77 -3.59 -0.60
N ASP A 152 -5.96 -4.17 -0.54
CA ASP A 152 -6.26 -5.47 -1.17
C ASP A 152 -7.05 -5.26 -2.46
N GLU A 153 -6.37 -5.46 -3.61
CA GLU A 153 -6.88 -5.33 -4.97
C GLU A 153 -7.62 -3.99 -5.23
N PRO A 154 -7.03 -2.82 -4.92
CA PRO A 154 -7.71 -1.54 -5.08
C PRO A 154 -8.06 -1.24 -6.54
N THR A 155 -7.34 -1.83 -7.48
CA THR A 155 -7.50 -1.61 -8.92
C THR A 155 -8.74 -2.28 -9.50
N ASN A 156 -9.34 -3.27 -8.83
CA ASN A 156 -10.51 -3.98 -9.34
C ASN A 156 -11.80 -3.16 -9.24
N ASP A 157 -11.89 -2.28 -8.26
CA ASP A 157 -13.14 -1.65 -7.85
C ASP A 157 -13.16 -0.12 -8.03
N LEU A 158 -12.02 0.47 -8.35
CA LEU A 158 -11.89 1.92 -8.53
C LEU A 158 -11.85 2.29 -10.01
N ASP A 159 -12.52 3.38 -10.37
CA ASP A 159 -12.36 3.98 -11.70
C ASP A 159 -10.95 4.59 -11.87
N LEU A 160 -10.58 4.83 -13.12
CA LEU A 160 -9.23 5.31 -13.45
C LEU A 160 -8.88 6.64 -12.78
N ASP A 161 -9.84 7.53 -12.62
CA ASP A 161 -9.60 8.84 -12.02
C ASP A 161 -9.40 8.69 -10.51
N THR A 162 -10.20 7.85 -9.83
CA THR A 162 -10.01 7.53 -8.41
C THR A 162 -8.67 6.83 -8.17
N LEU A 163 -8.26 5.93 -9.07
CA LEU A 163 -6.98 5.25 -8.98
C LEU A 163 -5.81 6.24 -9.09
N ARG A 164 -5.89 7.19 -10.04
CA ARG A 164 -4.89 8.28 -10.16
C ARG A 164 -4.85 9.15 -8.91
N ALA A 165 -6.01 9.51 -8.35
CA ALA A 165 -6.06 10.29 -7.11
C ALA A 165 -5.42 9.54 -5.92
N LEU A 166 -5.58 8.21 -5.87
CA LEU A 166 -4.91 7.36 -4.88
C LEU A 166 -3.40 7.35 -5.12
N GLU A 167 -2.95 7.13 -6.35
CA GLU A 167 -1.53 7.16 -6.72
C GLU A 167 -0.88 8.49 -6.31
N ASP A 168 -1.50 9.63 -6.68
CA ASP A 168 -1.03 10.97 -6.32
C ASP A 168 -1.07 11.23 -4.81
N PHE A 169 -2.02 10.62 -4.09
CA PHE A 169 -2.04 10.69 -2.63
C PHE A 169 -0.86 9.92 -2.05
N LEU A 170 -0.58 8.72 -2.57
CA LEU A 170 0.49 7.86 -2.10
C LEU A 170 1.88 8.43 -2.41
N ASP A 171 2.06 9.22 -3.48
CA ASP A 171 3.35 9.84 -3.83
C ASP A 171 3.93 10.68 -2.68
N ASP A 172 3.08 11.43 -1.99
CA ASP A 172 3.47 12.33 -0.88
C ASP A 172 3.30 11.68 0.51
N TRP A 173 2.78 10.47 0.57
CA TRP A 173 2.42 9.86 1.84
C TRP A 173 3.63 9.13 2.48
N PRO A 174 4.03 9.48 3.73
CA PRO A 174 5.28 9.02 4.32
C PRO A 174 5.18 7.66 5.04
N GLY A 175 3.97 7.06 5.11
CA GLY A 175 3.72 5.83 5.84
C GLY A 175 4.17 4.56 5.12
N ILE A 176 3.89 3.41 5.72
CA ILE A 176 4.10 2.09 5.12
C ILE A 176 2.93 1.78 4.18
N VAL A 177 3.21 1.44 2.93
CA VAL A 177 2.22 0.94 1.97
C VAL A 177 2.49 -0.53 1.68
N VAL A 178 1.48 -1.38 1.92
CA VAL A 178 1.50 -2.77 1.48
C VAL A 178 0.27 -2.99 0.61
N THR A 179 0.48 -3.36 -0.65
CA THR A 179 -0.62 -3.53 -1.60
C THR A 179 -0.57 -4.88 -2.30
N VAL A 180 -1.73 -5.50 -2.43
CA VAL A 180 -1.96 -6.63 -3.35
C VAL A 180 -2.61 -6.07 -4.60
N SER A 181 -2.06 -6.32 -5.77
CA SER A 181 -2.69 -5.98 -7.04
C SER A 181 -2.22 -6.88 -8.16
N HIS A 182 -3.09 -7.12 -9.13
CA HIS A 182 -2.75 -7.73 -10.41
C HIS A 182 -2.40 -6.69 -11.49
N ASP A 183 -2.64 -5.42 -11.23
CA ASP A 183 -2.27 -4.32 -12.13
C ASP A 183 -0.79 -3.96 -11.96
N ARG A 184 -0.03 -4.27 -13.01
CA ARG A 184 1.42 -4.05 -13.04
C ARG A 184 1.78 -2.58 -13.08
N SER A 185 0.98 -1.77 -13.77
CA SER A 185 1.22 -0.33 -13.88
C SER A 185 1.05 0.36 -12.55
N PHE A 186 0.01 -0.03 -11.80
CA PHE A 186 -0.21 0.43 -10.44
C PHE A 186 0.93 0.02 -9.50
N LEU A 187 1.31 -1.27 -9.51
CA LEU A 187 2.43 -1.75 -8.68
C LEU A 187 3.75 -1.03 -9.01
N ASP A 188 4.08 -0.85 -10.30
CA ASP A 188 5.32 -0.16 -10.71
C ASP A 188 5.35 1.30 -10.26
N ARG A 189 4.16 1.93 -10.17
CA ARG A 189 4.04 3.31 -9.72
C ARG A 189 4.13 3.46 -8.21
N VAL A 190 3.45 2.58 -7.44
CA VAL A 190 3.26 2.78 -5.99
C VAL A 190 4.21 1.97 -5.12
N THR A 191 4.95 0.99 -5.68
CA THR A 191 5.81 0.09 -4.90
C THR A 191 7.27 0.16 -5.30
N ASP A 192 8.16 -0.05 -4.34
CA ASP A 192 9.61 -0.09 -4.52
C ASP A 192 10.15 -1.53 -4.53
N GLU A 193 9.52 -2.42 -3.76
CA GLU A 193 9.89 -3.83 -3.62
C GLU A 193 8.64 -4.72 -3.75
N LEU A 194 8.85 -5.97 -4.14
CA LEU A 194 7.79 -6.96 -4.19
C LEU A 194 8.05 -8.11 -3.23
N LEU A 195 6.98 -8.63 -2.63
CA LEU A 195 6.94 -9.88 -1.90
C LEU A 195 6.16 -10.89 -2.73
N ALA A 196 6.84 -11.89 -3.29
CA ALA A 196 6.21 -12.94 -4.07
C ALA A 196 5.84 -14.12 -3.20
N LEU A 197 4.56 -14.50 -3.20
CA LEU A 197 4.07 -15.74 -2.61
C LEU A 197 4.05 -16.85 -3.67
N ASP A 198 4.59 -18.01 -3.34
CA ASP A 198 4.76 -19.13 -4.29
C ASP A 198 3.52 -20.03 -4.42
N GLY A 199 2.49 -19.79 -3.61
CA GLY A 199 1.27 -20.62 -3.53
C GLY A 199 1.49 -21.98 -2.85
N ARG A 200 2.65 -22.20 -2.24
CA ARG A 200 3.01 -23.41 -1.47
C ARG A 200 3.31 -23.06 -0.01
N GLY A 201 2.98 -21.85 0.39
CA GLY A 201 3.21 -21.32 1.73
C GLY A 201 4.48 -20.49 1.88
N GLY A 202 5.37 -20.47 0.87
CA GLY A 202 6.60 -19.70 0.89
C GLY A 202 6.42 -18.26 0.41
N ALA A 203 7.32 -17.37 0.89
CA ALA A 203 7.39 -15.98 0.48
C ALA A 203 8.83 -15.59 0.13
N GLN A 204 9.02 -14.83 -0.93
CA GLN A 204 10.33 -14.36 -1.39
C GLN A 204 10.32 -12.88 -1.71
N TRP A 205 11.30 -12.15 -1.20
CA TRP A 205 11.51 -10.76 -1.57
C TRP A 205 12.13 -10.64 -2.97
N ILE A 206 11.55 -9.76 -3.81
CA ILE A 206 12.05 -9.42 -5.14
C ILE A 206 12.43 -7.95 -5.13
N ARG A 207 13.73 -7.69 -5.23
CA ARG A 207 14.26 -6.34 -5.35
C ARG A 207 14.29 -5.92 -6.81
N GLY A 208 13.95 -4.66 -7.09
CA GLY A 208 13.96 -4.12 -8.46
C GLY A 208 12.60 -4.08 -9.14
N GLY A 209 11.52 -4.23 -8.34
CA GLY A 209 10.14 -3.98 -8.77
C GLY A 209 9.58 -4.99 -9.77
N VAL A 210 8.50 -4.60 -10.43
CA VAL A 210 7.69 -5.44 -11.33
C VAL A 210 8.51 -5.98 -12.52
N ALA A 211 9.41 -5.18 -13.06
CA ALA A 211 10.22 -5.60 -14.21
C ALA A 211 11.10 -6.82 -13.90
N THR A 212 11.73 -6.82 -12.73
CA THR A 212 12.58 -7.95 -12.28
C THR A 212 11.74 -9.19 -12.01
N TRP A 213 10.57 -9.03 -11.40
CA TRP A 213 9.64 -10.13 -11.17
C TRP A 213 9.17 -10.78 -12.46
N LEU A 214 8.84 -9.98 -13.48
CA LEU A 214 8.43 -10.47 -14.80
C LEU A 214 9.54 -11.24 -15.51
N ALA A 215 10.77 -10.71 -15.48
CA ALA A 215 11.92 -11.40 -16.10
C ALA A 215 12.15 -12.78 -15.45
N ALA A 216 12.05 -12.89 -14.12
CA ALA A 216 12.18 -14.16 -13.41
C ALA A 216 11.07 -15.15 -13.76
N HIS A 217 9.82 -14.71 -13.91
CA HIS A 217 8.69 -15.57 -14.27
C HIS A 217 8.70 -16.02 -15.73
N GLN A 218 9.16 -15.18 -16.65
CA GLN A 218 9.33 -15.54 -18.06
C GLN A 218 10.45 -16.57 -18.26
N ALA A 219 11.51 -16.49 -17.47
CA ALA A 219 12.60 -17.46 -17.50
C ALA A 219 12.14 -18.86 -17.03
N THR A 220 11.26 -18.94 -16.03
CA THR A 220 10.70 -20.21 -15.53
C THR A 220 9.64 -20.81 -16.45
N ALA A 221 8.89 -19.99 -17.18
CA ALA A 221 7.88 -20.47 -18.15
C ALA A 221 8.49 -21.07 -19.42
N ASN A 222 9.73 -20.75 -19.77
CA ASN A 222 10.43 -21.21 -20.97
C ASN A 222 11.29 -22.48 -20.76
N VAL A 223 11.21 -23.16 -19.62
CA VAL A 223 11.88 -24.46 -19.45
C VAL A 223 11.02 -25.56 -20.11
N PRO A 224 11.46 -26.19 -21.21
CA PRO A 224 10.71 -27.27 -21.81
C PRO A 224 10.59 -28.41 -20.81
N GLN A 225 9.37 -28.88 -20.53
CA GLN A 225 9.13 -30.14 -19.83
C GLN A 225 9.65 -31.29 -20.70
N GLN A 226 10.89 -31.65 -20.50
CA GLN A 226 11.37 -32.94 -21.05
C GLN A 226 10.73 -34.06 -20.24
N ALA A 227 9.76 -34.70 -20.88
CA ALA A 227 9.23 -35.98 -20.45
C ALA A 227 10.35 -37.03 -20.53
N GLY A 228 10.94 -37.34 -19.40
CA GLY A 228 11.91 -38.39 -19.24
C GLY A 228 11.46 -39.35 -18.13
N LYS A 229 10.87 -40.48 -18.51
CA LYS A 229 10.71 -41.66 -17.63
C LYS A 229 12.08 -42.19 -17.24
N SER A 230 12.43 -42.16 -15.96
CA SER A 230 13.38 -43.10 -15.40
C SER A 230 13.06 -43.36 -13.93
N SER A 231 12.78 -44.61 -13.63
CA SER A 231 12.66 -45.20 -12.30
C SER A 231 14.00 -45.16 -11.57
N GLY A 232 14.00 -44.70 -10.33
CA GLY A 232 15.16 -44.76 -9.44
C GLY A 232 14.85 -44.22 -8.06
N GLN A 233 14.83 -45.11 -7.09
CA GLN A 233 14.69 -44.86 -5.65
C GLN A 233 15.78 -43.93 -5.14
N GLY A 234 15.41 -43.02 -4.22
CA GLY A 234 16.35 -42.56 -3.21
C GLY A 234 16.43 -41.08 -2.94
N LYS A 235 16.12 -40.73 -1.71
CA LYS A 235 16.39 -39.55 -0.96
C LYS A 235 15.49 -38.29 -1.23
N ALA A 236 14.72 -37.96 -0.22
CA ALA A 236 14.04 -36.69 -0.07
C ALA A 236 15.04 -35.52 -0.26
N PRO A 237 14.71 -34.51 -1.09
CA PRO A 237 15.51 -33.29 -1.16
C PRO A 237 15.24 -32.45 0.08
N SER A 238 16.32 -32.10 0.77
CA SER A 238 16.32 -31.08 1.80
C SER A 238 15.77 -29.77 1.24
N ALA A 239 14.87 -29.13 2.00
CA ALA A 239 14.31 -27.81 1.71
C ALA A 239 15.42 -26.80 1.43
N PRO A 240 15.25 -25.87 0.46
CA PRO A 240 16.20 -24.78 0.25
C PRO A 240 16.22 -23.87 1.48
N PRO A 241 17.37 -23.26 1.80
CA PRO A 241 17.51 -22.44 2.99
C PRO A 241 16.54 -21.26 2.93
N VAL A 242 15.74 -21.11 3.97
CA VAL A 242 14.96 -19.91 4.26
C VAL A 242 15.93 -18.76 4.41
N ILE A 243 15.96 -17.84 3.46
CA ILE A 243 16.73 -16.60 3.59
C ILE A 243 15.92 -15.67 4.49
N SER A 244 16.15 -15.83 5.78
CA SER A 244 15.77 -14.84 6.79
C SER A 244 16.44 -13.51 6.42
N ARG A 245 15.67 -12.45 6.34
CA ARG A 245 16.20 -11.09 6.31
C ARG A 245 16.86 -10.84 7.66
N ALA A 246 18.15 -11.18 7.80
CA ALA A 246 18.94 -10.63 8.89
C ALA A 246 18.86 -9.09 8.79
N PRO A 247 18.92 -8.33 9.89
CA PRO A 247 19.01 -6.88 9.85
C PRO A 247 20.34 -6.50 9.19
N VAL A 248 20.34 -6.48 7.87
CA VAL A 248 21.46 -5.98 7.07
C VAL A 248 21.29 -4.48 7.02
N ALA A 249 22.29 -3.76 7.55
CA ALA A 249 22.44 -2.33 7.30
C ALA A 249 22.19 -2.07 5.81
N LYS A 250 21.18 -1.22 5.50
CA LYS A 250 20.82 -0.87 4.11
C LYS A 250 22.11 -0.39 3.42
N PRO A 251 22.61 -1.07 2.37
CA PRO A 251 23.68 -0.49 1.59
C PRO A 251 23.14 0.78 0.95
N ALA A 252 23.87 1.88 1.07
CA ALA A 252 23.52 3.15 0.48
C ALA A 252 23.19 2.95 -1.02
N SER A 253 21.96 3.34 -1.40
CA SER A 253 21.48 3.62 -2.74
C SER A 253 21.63 2.53 -3.84
N ASN A 254 20.68 1.57 -3.86
CA ASN A 254 20.12 1.18 -5.15
C ASN A 254 18.65 1.67 -5.15
N ARG A 255 18.47 2.95 -5.49
CA ARG A 255 17.14 3.56 -5.61
C ARG A 255 16.43 2.95 -6.80
N THR A 256 15.25 2.38 -6.59
CA THR A 256 14.41 1.88 -7.67
C THR A 256 13.94 3.04 -8.56
N PRO A 257 13.55 2.79 -9.81
CA PRO A 257 13.00 3.84 -10.70
C PRO A 257 11.80 4.58 -10.09
N SER A 258 10.96 3.90 -9.31
CA SER A 258 9.83 4.50 -8.59
C SER A 258 10.30 5.45 -7.48
N THR A 259 11.29 5.04 -6.68
CA THR A 259 11.89 5.89 -5.64
C THR A 259 12.54 7.14 -6.24
N VAL A 260 13.27 7.00 -7.35
CA VAL A 260 13.90 8.14 -8.05
C VAL A 260 12.83 9.07 -8.61
N ARG A 261 11.79 8.52 -9.25
CA ARG A 261 10.68 9.30 -9.82
C ARG A 261 9.94 10.07 -8.73
N ARG A 262 9.65 9.42 -7.59
CA ARG A 262 9.04 10.05 -6.41
C ARG A 262 9.88 11.20 -5.85
N GLN A 263 11.20 10.99 -5.70
CA GLN A 263 12.11 12.03 -5.20
C GLN A 263 12.25 13.19 -6.19
N LEU A 264 12.25 12.90 -7.49
CA LEU A 264 12.26 13.94 -8.52
C LEU A 264 10.99 14.78 -8.46
N GLY A 265 9.82 14.14 -8.42
CA GLY A 265 8.53 14.83 -8.30
C GLY A 265 8.42 15.66 -7.00
N GLN A 266 8.98 15.18 -5.88
CA GLN A 266 9.04 15.97 -4.65
C GLN A 266 9.96 17.19 -4.82
N ALA A 267 11.16 17.02 -5.38
CA ALA A 267 12.08 18.11 -5.60
C ALA A 267 11.52 19.17 -6.57
N GLU A 268 10.78 18.76 -7.59
CA GLU A 268 10.08 19.66 -8.51
C GLU A 268 9.00 20.49 -7.81
N ARG A 269 8.19 19.86 -6.93
CA ARG A 269 7.17 20.58 -6.13
C ARG A 269 7.80 21.55 -5.14
N ASP A 270 8.87 21.15 -4.46
CA ASP A 270 9.60 21.99 -3.52
C ASP A 270 10.20 23.20 -4.24
N LEU A 271 10.76 22.99 -5.43
CA LEU A 271 11.28 24.06 -6.29
C LEU A 271 10.18 25.03 -6.73
N ALA A 272 9.02 24.51 -7.18
CA ALA A 272 7.88 25.33 -7.58
C ALA A 272 7.37 26.19 -6.40
N THR A 273 7.29 25.59 -5.20
CA THR A 273 6.86 26.30 -3.98
C THR A 273 7.89 27.38 -3.58
N ALA A 274 9.17 27.08 -3.65
CA ALA A 274 10.23 28.05 -3.35
C ALA A 274 10.23 29.20 -4.37
N THR A 275 10.02 28.90 -5.65
CA THR A 275 9.92 29.91 -6.71
C THR A 275 8.72 30.82 -6.49
N ALA A 276 7.55 30.27 -6.18
CA ALA A 276 6.36 31.08 -5.88
C ALA A 276 6.56 32.00 -4.67
N ARG A 277 7.21 31.50 -3.60
CA ARG A 277 7.56 32.33 -2.42
C ARG A 277 8.53 33.45 -2.78
N ARG A 278 9.55 33.16 -3.60
CA ARG A 278 10.48 34.17 -4.08
C ARG A 278 9.76 35.28 -4.85
N ASP A 279 8.84 34.90 -5.74
CA ASP A 279 8.13 35.87 -6.59
C ASP A 279 7.20 36.77 -5.77
N VAL A 280 6.58 36.24 -4.71
CA VAL A 280 5.80 37.04 -3.75
C VAL A 280 6.70 38.03 -3.02
N VAL A 281 7.84 37.61 -2.49
CA VAL A 281 8.78 38.48 -1.79
C VAL A 281 9.36 39.55 -2.72
N LEU A 282 9.63 39.24 -3.97
CA LEU A 282 10.08 40.20 -4.96
C LEU A 282 9.00 41.23 -5.29
N ALA A 283 7.73 40.86 -5.36
CA ALA A 283 6.62 41.74 -5.57
C ALA A 283 6.44 42.72 -4.37
N GLU A 284 6.50 42.19 -3.14
CA GLU A 284 6.45 43.00 -1.91
C GLU A 284 7.63 43.97 -1.81
N LEU A 285 8.81 43.57 -2.25
CA LEU A 285 9.99 44.43 -2.27
C LEU A 285 9.86 45.56 -3.30
N HIS A 286 9.26 45.26 -4.46
CA HIS A 286 9.00 46.27 -5.52
C HIS A 286 8.00 47.31 -5.04
N ASP A 287 6.88 46.87 -4.45
CA ASP A 287 5.87 47.76 -3.85
C ASP A 287 6.45 48.63 -2.71
N ALA A 288 7.34 48.05 -1.89
CA ALA A 288 7.98 48.80 -0.80
C ALA A 288 9.02 49.82 -1.30
N LEU A 289 9.56 49.65 -2.49
CA LEU A 289 10.48 50.60 -3.14
C LEU A 289 9.72 51.76 -3.83
N ASP A 290 8.59 51.46 -4.49
CA ASP A 290 7.74 52.44 -5.16
C ASP A 290 7.02 53.38 -4.19
N HIS A 291 6.83 53.00 -2.94
CA HIS A 291 6.25 53.88 -1.89
C HIS A 291 7.25 54.76 -1.15
N ARG A 292 8.53 54.79 -1.58
CA ARG A 292 9.59 55.64 -1.01
C ARG A 292 10.02 56.81 -1.93
N GLU A 293 9.43 56.93 -3.10
CA GLU A 293 9.48 58.14 -3.91
C GLU A 293 8.21 59.00 -3.69
#